data_35b1c2c6c0ef458658e623ae2f1ce2ae
#
_entry.id   35b1c2c6c0ef458658e623ae2f1ce2ae
#
_cell.length_a   1.000
_cell.length_b   1.000
_cell.length_c   1.000
_cell.angle_alpha   90.00
_cell.angle_beta   90.00
_cell.angle_gamma   90.00
#
_symmetry.space_group_name_H-M   'P 1'
#
loop_
_entity.id
_entity.type
_entity.pdbx_description
1 polymer ?
#
loop_
_entity_poly.entity_id
_entity_poly.type
_entity_poly.pdbx_seq_one_letter_code
_entity_poly.pdbx_strand_id
1 'polypeptide(L)'
;MLHREDTQIAGFVFKGQIAAETVRRLTEADKRSAEVGFEEIATKVSLSLLDEDHVAAARKMSAVYIAIASFENSVRDLVSSRLLEQKGANWWDTCVTKTDIKNRAETRQKQEKQIRWHQARGLNPIYYTEMDDLVSIIHSNWASFEDLLHDIDWVRQIFKSLERSRNVIMHSGQLSMDDVERVGVFIRDWLRQVGG
;
A
#
# COMPACT_ATOMS: atom_id res chain seq x y z
N MET A 1 -24.96 17.36 35.73
CA MET A 1 -23.70 16.85 35.11
C MET A 1 -23.97 15.92 33.92
N LEU A 2 -24.98 15.05 33.94
CA LEU A 2 -25.36 14.10 32.88
C LEU A 2 -25.59 14.72 31.48
N HIS A 3 -26.17 15.93 31.42
CA HIS A 3 -26.56 16.58 30.15
C HIS A 3 -25.37 17.04 29.28
N ARG A 4 -24.17 17.16 29.81
CA ARG A 4 -22.99 17.66 29.10
C ARG A 4 -22.25 16.53 28.40
N GLU A 5 -22.24 15.34 28.98
CA GLU A 5 -21.64 14.13 28.41
C GLU A 5 -22.47 13.59 27.22
N ASP A 6 -23.82 13.58 27.38
CA ASP A 6 -24.74 13.19 26.30
C ASP A 6 -24.59 14.09 25.06
N THR A 7 -24.38 15.40 25.27
CA THR A 7 -24.17 16.36 24.19
C THR A 7 -22.81 16.14 23.48
N GLN A 8 -21.80 15.76 24.23
CA GLN A 8 -20.47 15.46 23.63
C GLN A 8 -20.49 14.14 22.81
N ILE A 9 -21.17 13.12 23.33
CA ILE A 9 -21.35 11.85 22.63
C ILE A 9 -22.15 12.04 21.34
N ALA A 10 -23.28 12.77 21.43
CA ALA A 10 -24.10 13.11 20.25
C ALA A 10 -23.32 13.91 19.22
N GLY A 11 -22.48 14.86 19.65
CA GLY A 11 -21.60 15.64 18.79
C GLY A 11 -20.51 14.77 18.10
N PHE A 12 -19.97 13.79 18.81
CA PHE A 12 -18.97 12.86 18.26
C PHE A 12 -19.61 11.92 17.22
N VAL A 13 -20.77 11.34 17.52
CA VAL A 13 -21.52 10.48 16.60
C VAL A 13 -21.93 11.26 15.34
N PHE A 14 -22.42 12.49 15.48
CA PHE A 14 -22.80 13.32 14.34
C PHE A 14 -21.59 13.68 13.44
N LYS A 15 -20.44 14.02 14.04
CA LYS A 15 -19.21 14.25 13.28
C LYS A 15 -18.73 12.98 12.56
N GLY A 16 -18.84 11.82 13.20
CA GLY A 16 -18.55 10.52 12.60
C GLY A 16 -19.46 10.21 11.41
N GLN A 17 -20.75 10.49 11.51
CA GLN A 17 -21.72 10.32 10.41
C GLN A 17 -21.42 11.24 9.23
N ILE A 18 -21.12 12.52 9.50
CA ILE A 18 -20.72 13.47 8.43
C ILE A 18 -19.44 13.01 7.75
N ALA A 19 -18.44 12.59 8.51
CA ALA A 19 -17.19 12.08 7.95
C ALA A 19 -17.43 10.83 7.09
N ALA A 20 -18.23 9.88 7.55
CA ALA A 20 -18.60 8.68 6.80
C ALA A 20 -19.35 9.00 5.50
N GLU A 21 -20.30 9.93 5.54
CA GLU A 21 -21.04 10.37 4.34
C GLU A 21 -20.14 11.11 3.35
N THR A 22 -19.23 11.94 3.84
CA THR A 22 -18.24 12.63 3.00
C THR A 22 -17.32 11.64 2.32
N VAL A 23 -16.80 10.66 3.07
CA VAL A 23 -15.98 9.57 2.53
C VAL A 23 -16.76 8.77 1.47
N ARG A 24 -18.03 8.43 1.74
CA ARG A 24 -18.88 7.72 0.78
C ARG A 24 -19.06 8.49 -0.53
N ARG A 25 -19.34 9.81 -0.46
CA ARG A 25 -19.49 10.66 -1.65
C ARG A 25 -18.19 10.80 -2.45
N LEU A 26 -17.06 10.95 -1.77
CA LEU A 26 -15.75 10.97 -2.39
C LEU A 26 -15.47 9.63 -3.09
N THR A 27 -15.77 8.51 -2.43
CA THR A 27 -15.58 7.16 -3.01
C THR A 27 -16.42 6.94 -4.28
N GLU A 28 -17.66 7.45 -4.35
CA GLU A 28 -18.50 7.34 -5.56
C GLU A 28 -18.00 8.25 -6.70
N ALA A 29 -17.52 9.46 -6.37
CA ALA A 29 -16.91 10.36 -7.34
C ALA A 29 -15.59 9.79 -7.85
N ASP A 30 -14.77 9.21 -6.97
CA ASP A 30 -13.50 8.60 -7.30
C ASP A 30 -13.67 7.34 -8.17
N LYS A 31 -14.72 6.53 -7.93
CA LYS A 31 -15.03 5.36 -8.78
C LYS A 31 -15.31 5.78 -10.23
N ARG A 32 -16.16 6.80 -10.44
CA ARG A 32 -16.46 7.33 -11.78
C ARG A 32 -15.22 7.91 -12.44
N SER A 33 -14.42 8.65 -11.69
CA SER A 33 -13.15 9.20 -12.18
C SER A 33 -12.15 8.10 -12.53
N ALA A 34 -12.09 7.02 -11.74
CA ALA A 34 -11.23 5.87 -12.00
C ALA A 34 -11.66 5.07 -13.23
N GLU A 35 -12.97 4.89 -13.47
CA GLU A 35 -13.50 4.24 -14.68
C GLU A 35 -13.18 5.03 -15.94
N VAL A 36 -13.42 6.35 -15.93
CA VAL A 36 -13.07 7.24 -17.05
C VAL A 36 -11.57 7.23 -17.29
N GLY A 37 -10.77 7.27 -16.23
CA GLY A 37 -9.33 7.20 -16.32
C GLY A 37 -8.83 5.87 -16.92
N PHE A 38 -9.47 4.73 -16.59
CA PHE A 38 -9.11 3.44 -17.15
C PHE A 38 -9.32 3.39 -18.67
N GLU A 39 -10.47 3.83 -19.17
CA GLU A 39 -10.78 3.82 -20.60
C GLU A 39 -9.86 4.78 -21.39
N GLU A 40 -9.55 5.94 -20.82
CA GLU A 40 -8.57 6.86 -21.41
C GLU A 40 -7.18 6.22 -21.52
N ILE A 41 -6.72 5.58 -20.46
CA ILE A 41 -5.44 4.86 -20.44
C ILE A 41 -5.47 3.69 -21.42
N ALA A 42 -6.53 2.89 -21.41
CA ALA A 42 -6.72 1.74 -22.31
C ALA A 42 -6.60 2.16 -23.79
N THR A 43 -7.18 3.30 -24.13
CA THR A 43 -7.07 3.89 -25.46
C THR A 43 -5.65 4.31 -25.79
N LYS A 44 -4.98 5.03 -24.87
CA LYS A 44 -3.61 5.51 -25.06
C LYS A 44 -2.58 4.39 -25.23
N VAL A 45 -2.77 3.27 -24.52
CA VAL A 45 -1.90 2.08 -24.64
C VAL A 45 -2.39 1.09 -25.69
N SER A 46 -3.42 1.45 -26.46
CA SER A 46 -3.94 0.66 -27.59
C SER A 46 -4.35 -0.78 -27.22
N LEU A 47 -5.02 -0.95 -26.06
CA LEU A 47 -5.45 -2.29 -25.59
C LEU A 47 -6.32 -3.02 -26.62
N SER A 48 -7.10 -2.30 -27.46
CA SER A 48 -7.95 -2.88 -28.50
C SER A 48 -7.20 -3.55 -29.65
N LEU A 49 -5.87 -3.33 -29.74
CA LEU A 49 -5.02 -3.98 -30.76
C LEU A 49 -4.34 -5.24 -30.22
N LEU A 50 -4.47 -5.53 -28.93
CA LEU A 50 -3.86 -6.71 -28.30
C LEU A 50 -4.83 -7.90 -28.34
N ASP A 51 -4.27 -9.10 -28.18
CA ASP A 51 -5.03 -10.33 -28.09
C ASP A 51 -6.06 -10.30 -26.95
N GLU A 52 -7.33 -10.59 -27.27
CA GLU A 52 -8.45 -10.47 -26.34
C GLU A 52 -8.33 -11.40 -25.13
N ASP A 53 -7.82 -12.62 -25.31
CA ASP A 53 -7.66 -13.60 -24.24
C ASP A 53 -6.58 -13.15 -23.26
N HIS A 54 -5.48 -12.60 -23.77
CA HIS A 54 -4.42 -12.02 -22.93
C HIS A 54 -4.90 -10.78 -22.17
N VAL A 55 -5.66 -9.91 -22.81
CA VAL A 55 -6.25 -8.73 -22.15
C VAL A 55 -7.24 -9.15 -21.07
N ALA A 56 -8.12 -10.13 -21.34
CA ALA A 56 -9.08 -10.64 -20.37
C ALA A 56 -8.40 -11.27 -19.15
N ALA A 57 -7.34 -12.05 -19.37
CA ALA A 57 -6.53 -12.64 -18.32
C ALA A 57 -5.85 -11.55 -17.43
N ALA A 58 -5.22 -10.57 -18.07
CA ALA A 58 -4.58 -9.45 -17.38
C ALA A 58 -5.58 -8.60 -16.59
N ARG A 59 -6.78 -8.35 -17.12
CA ARG A 59 -7.85 -7.62 -16.41
C ARG A 59 -8.26 -8.30 -15.11
N LYS A 60 -8.36 -9.64 -15.07
CA LYS A 60 -8.64 -10.38 -13.83
C LYS A 60 -7.55 -10.16 -12.79
N MET A 61 -6.29 -10.22 -13.21
CA MET A 61 -5.15 -10.04 -12.31
C MET A 61 -4.93 -8.59 -11.90
N SER A 62 -5.43 -7.62 -12.67
CA SER A 62 -5.30 -6.20 -12.33
C SER A 62 -5.97 -5.85 -10.99
N ALA A 63 -7.11 -6.45 -10.65
CA ALA A 63 -7.76 -6.25 -9.36
C ALA A 63 -6.87 -6.71 -8.19
N VAL A 64 -6.19 -7.85 -8.35
CA VAL A 64 -5.26 -8.37 -7.33
C VAL A 64 -4.02 -7.48 -7.25
N TYR A 65 -3.50 -7.03 -8.40
CA TYR A 65 -2.38 -6.08 -8.44
C TYR A 65 -2.72 -4.77 -7.70
N ILE A 66 -3.90 -4.20 -7.96
CA ILE A 66 -4.37 -2.99 -7.27
C ILE A 66 -4.40 -3.21 -5.76
N ALA A 67 -4.93 -4.35 -5.30
CA ALA A 67 -5.01 -4.66 -3.88
C ALA A 67 -3.61 -4.77 -3.24
N ILE A 68 -2.68 -5.49 -3.88
CA ILE A 68 -1.31 -5.66 -3.36
C ILE A 68 -0.54 -4.33 -3.42
N ALA A 69 -0.64 -3.56 -4.50
CA ALA A 69 0.04 -2.27 -4.63
C ALA A 69 -0.48 -1.24 -3.62
N SER A 70 -1.79 -1.23 -3.38
CA SER A 70 -2.40 -0.37 -2.35
C SER A 70 -1.96 -0.79 -0.94
N PHE A 71 -1.91 -2.08 -0.66
CA PHE A 71 -1.36 -2.63 0.58
C PHE A 71 0.09 -2.19 0.79
N GLU A 72 0.95 -2.39 -0.20
CA GLU A 72 2.37 -2.05 -0.13
C GLU A 72 2.57 -0.55 0.15
N ASN A 73 1.78 0.33 -0.48
CA ASN A 73 1.84 1.76 -0.24
C ASN A 73 1.32 2.13 1.16
N SER A 74 0.22 1.55 1.63
CA SER A 74 -0.26 1.79 3.00
C SER A 74 0.74 1.35 4.06
N VAL A 75 1.50 0.30 3.82
CA VAL A 75 2.61 -0.10 4.72
C VAL A 75 3.76 0.91 4.67
N ARG A 76 4.13 1.43 3.49
CA ARG A 76 5.13 2.51 3.39
C ARG A 76 4.71 3.73 4.19
N ASP A 77 3.44 4.11 4.09
CA ASP A 77 2.88 5.25 4.81
C ASP A 77 2.87 5.00 6.32
N LEU A 78 2.49 3.80 6.76
CA LEU A 78 2.55 3.40 8.17
C LEU A 78 3.97 3.48 8.72
N VAL A 79 4.94 2.90 8.02
CA VAL A 79 6.35 2.89 8.44
C VAL A 79 6.91 4.30 8.49
N SER A 80 6.66 5.11 7.45
CA SER A 80 7.13 6.49 7.38
C SER A 80 6.54 7.35 8.49
N SER A 81 5.22 7.29 8.69
CA SER A 81 4.52 8.09 9.69
C SER A 81 4.96 7.72 11.10
N ARG A 82 5.05 6.42 11.40
CA ARG A 82 5.42 5.93 12.72
C ARG A 82 6.87 6.31 13.09
N LEU A 83 7.81 6.12 12.16
CA LEU A 83 9.21 6.47 12.39
C LEU A 83 9.43 7.98 12.38
N LEU A 84 8.71 8.73 11.55
CA LEU A 84 8.75 10.20 11.58
C LEU A 84 8.26 10.75 12.92
N GLU A 85 7.17 10.22 13.46
CA GLU A 85 6.58 10.63 14.73
C GLU A 85 7.53 10.35 15.90
N GLN A 86 8.13 9.16 15.94
CA GLN A 86 8.94 8.71 17.09
C GLN A 86 10.42 9.11 17.01
N LYS A 87 10.98 9.29 15.82
CA LYS A 87 12.42 9.49 15.58
C LYS A 87 12.73 10.81 14.88
N GLY A 88 11.70 11.56 14.45
CA GLY A 88 11.85 12.85 13.79
C GLY A 88 12.21 12.77 12.31
N ALA A 89 12.46 13.93 11.71
CA ALA A 89 12.63 14.10 10.26
C ALA A 89 13.77 13.27 9.66
N ASN A 90 14.81 12.96 10.43
CA ASN A 90 15.97 12.20 9.98
C ASN A 90 15.82 10.68 10.18
N TRP A 91 14.60 10.19 10.36
CA TRP A 91 14.33 8.77 10.63
C TRP A 91 14.92 7.82 9.57
N TRP A 92 14.91 8.21 8.31
CA TRP A 92 15.49 7.38 7.24
C TRP A 92 16.97 7.10 7.50
N ASP A 93 17.73 8.10 7.88
CA ASP A 93 19.17 7.96 8.13
C ASP A 93 19.49 7.24 9.43
N THR A 94 18.67 7.41 10.44
CA THR A 94 18.90 6.85 11.79
C THR A 94 18.31 5.46 11.99
N CYS A 95 17.14 5.17 11.37
CA CYS A 95 16.39 3.93 11.57
C CYS A 95 16.65 2.88 10.51
N VAL A 96 16.97 3.26 9.26
CA VAL A 96 17.35 2.31 8.22
C VAL A 96 18.83 2.01 8.35
N THR A 97 19.19 1.10 9.24
CA THR A 97 20.58 0.78 9.58
C THR A 97 21.28 -0.13 8.56
N LYS A 98 20.51 -0.90 7.77
CA LYS A 98 21.08 -1.78 6.75
C LYS A 98 21.54 -0.96 5.54
N THR A 99 22.86 -0.85 5.39
CA THR A 99 23.51 -0.07 4.31
C THR A 99 23.09 -0.54 2.92
N ASP A 100 22.83 -1.83 2.74
CA ASP A 100 22.38 -2.39 1.47
C ASP A 100 20.98 -1.90 1.06
N ILE A 101 20.04 -1.71 1.99
CA ILE A 101 18.73 -1.13 1.72
C ILE A 101 18.88 0.33 1.26
N LYS A 102 19.68 1.13 1.97
CA LYS A 102 19.95 2.52 1.58
C LYS A 102 20.58 2.60 0.19
N ASN A 103 21.63 1.82 -0.04
CA ASN A 103 22.35 1.81 -1.30
C ASN A 103 21.45 1.42 -2.48
N ARG A 104 20.58 0.41 -2.31
CA ARG A 104 19.61 0.01 -3.34
C ARG A 104 18.60 1.13 -3.60
N ALA A 105 18.02 1.71 -2.56
CA ALA A 105 17.05 2.79 -2.71
C ALA A 105 17.66 4.02 -3.40
N GLU A 106 18.85 4.45 -2.99
CA GLU A 106 19.57 5.56 -3.60
C GLU A 106 19.98 5.28 -5.06
N THR A 107 20.45 4.07 -5.35
CA THR A 107 20.82 3.68 -6.71
C THR A 107 19.61 3.73 -7.65
N ARG A 108 18.46 3.15 -7.23
CA ARG A 108 17.21 3.22 -8.00
C ARG A 108 16.76 4.67 -8.20
N GLN A 109 16.80 5.47 -7.14
CA GLN A 109 16.42 6.89 -7.23
C GLN A 109 17.32 7.68 -8.19
N LYS A 110 18.64 7.45 -8.15
CA LYS A 110 19.59 8.08 -9.06
C LYS A 110 19.34 7.64 -10.51
N GLN A 111 19.11 6.34 -10.74
CA GLN A 111 18.81 5.82 -12.08
C GLN A 111 17.53 6.43 -12.65
N GLU A 112 16.46 6.51 -11.88
CA GLU A 112 15.20 7.10 -12.34
C GLU A 112 15.32 8.61 -12.60
N LYS A 113 16.08 9.35 -11.79
CA LYS A 113 16.35 10.78 -12.02
C LYS A 113 17.14 11.07 -13.31
N GLN A 114 17.90 10.10 -13.81
CA GLN A 114 18.62 10.25 -15.08
C GLN A 114 17.69 10.16 -16.30
N ILE A 115 16.54 9.53 -16.15
CA ILE A 115 15.57 9.33 -17.23
C ILE A 115 14.57 10.48 -17.24
N ARG A 116 14.91 11.57 -17.90
CA ARG A 116 14.14 12.84 -17.87
C ARG A 116 12.72 12.76 -18.46
N TRP A 117 12.47 11.81 -19.34
CA TRP A 117 11.19 11.63 -20.01
C TRP A 117 10.24 10.65 -19.26
N HIS A 118 10.70 10.03 -18.18
CA HIS A 118 9.92 9.10 -17.38
C HIS A 118 9.74 9.66 -15.97
N GLN A 119 8.54 9.52 -15.42
CA GLN A 119 8.24 9.97 -14.06
C GLN A 119 8.90 9.06 -13.03
N ALA A 120 9.55 9.63 -12.03
CA ALA A 120 10.12 8.91 -10.91
C ALA A 120 9.03 8.51 -9.90
N ARG A 121 9.29 7.44 -9.12
CA ARG A 121 8.33 6.91 -8.10
C ARG A 121 7.98 7.91 -7.01
N GLY A 122 8.85 8.85 -6.68
CA GLY A 122 8.61 9.87 -5.67
C GLY A 122 9.89 10.49 -5.11
N LEU A 123 9.74 11.39 -4.14
CA LEU A 123 10.86 12.07 -3.50
C LEU A 123 11.41 11.30 -2.29
N ASN A 124 10.57 10.58 -1.57
CA ASN A 124 10.96 9.88 -0.35
C ASN A 124 11.67 8.55 -0.70
N PRO A 125 12.83 8.26 -0.13
CA PRO A 125 13.59 7.03 -0.39
C PRO A 125 12.81 5.74 -0.12
N ILE A 126 11.83 5.72 0.75
CA ILE A 126 11.01 4.54 1.06
C ILE A 126 10.23 4.03 -0.15
N TYR A 127 9.90 4.89 -1.12
CA TYR A 127 9.24 4.45 -2.36
C TYR A 127 10.15 3.62 -3.28
N TYR A 128 11.44 3.57 -2.98
CA TYR A 128 12.44 2.78 -3.69
C TYR A 128 12.80 1.47 -2.99
N THR A 129 12.10 1.16 -1.87
CA THR A 129 12.22 -0.11 -1.14
C THR A 129 11.28 -1.17 -1.70
N GLU A 130 11.64 -2.43 -1.49
CA GLU A 130 10.82 -3.60 -1.79
C GLU A 130 10.09 -4.11 -0.53
N MET A 131 9.19 -5.07 -0.67
CA MET A 131 8.43 -5.62 0.46
C MET A 131 9.35 -6.19 1.55
N ASP A 132 10.38 -6.94 1.18
CA ASP A 132 11.37 -7.49 2.13
C ASP A 132 12.17 -6.40 2.84
N ASP A 133 12.43 -5.27 2.16
CA ASP A 133 13.08 -4.11 2.77
C ASP A 133 12.19 -3.51 3.86
N LEU A 134 10.87 -3.38 3.62
CA LEU A 134 9.91 -2.88 4.59
C LEU A 134 9.86 -3.76 5.84
N VAL A 135 9.79 -5.09 5.68
CA VAL A 135 9.86 -6.05 6.80
C VAL A 135 11.16 -5.88 7.57
N SER A 136 12.28 -5.69 6.87
CA SER A 136 13.58 -5.48 7.51
C SER A 136 13.65 -4.18 8.30
N ILE A 137 13.05 -3.10 7.79
CA ILE A 137 12.96 -1.80 8.50
C ILE A 137 12.09 -1.94 9.75
N ILE A 138 10.91 -2.56 9.64
CA ILE A 138 10.02 -2.83 10.78
C ILE A 138 10.76 -3.66 11.84
N HIS A 139 11.41 -4.75 11.44
CA HIS A 139 12.14 -5.61 12.37
C HIS A 139 13.29 -4.89 13.08
N SER A 140 14.08 -4.09 12.35
CA SER A 140 15.20 -3.34 12.94
C SER A 140 14.74 -2.24 13.91
N ASN A 141 13.47 -1.84 13.83
CA ASN A 141 12.85 -0.82 14.67
C ASN A 141 11.66 -1.39 15.45
N TRP A 142 11.71 -2.67 15.82
CA TRP A 142 10.57 -3.41 16.38
C TRP A 142 9.90 -2.70 17.54
N ALA A 143 10.66 -2.12 18.46
CA ALA A 143 10.14 -1.33 19.59
C ALA A 143 9.21 -0.16 19.16
N SER A 144 9.28 0.26 17.90
CA SER A 144 8.37 1.27 17.35
C SER A 144 7.07 0.67 16.77
N PHE A 145 6.95 -0.64 16.66
CA PHE A 145 5.85 -1.33 15.99
C PHE A 145 5.20 -2.44 16.81
N GLU A 146 5.84 -2.89 17.90
CA GLU A 146 5.39 -4.05 18.71
C GLU A 146 4.02 -3.85 19.34
N ASP A 147 3.66 -2.62 19.70
CA ASP A 147 2.34 -2.26 20.22
C ASP A 147 1.22 -2.40 19.19
N LEU A 148 1.55 -2.30 17.91
CA LEU A 148 0.61 -2.35 16.80
C LEU A 148 0.59 -3.74 16.13
N LEU A 149 1.77 -4.33 15.89
CA LEU A 149 1.91 -5.53 15.07
C LEU A 149 2.03 -6.83 15.88
N HIS A 150 2.44 -6.75 17.14
CA HIS A 150 2.53 -7.83 18.14
C HIS A 150 3.43 -9.02 17.79
N ASP A 151 3.56 -9.41 16.51
CA ASP A 151 4.33 -10.57 16.06
C ASP A 151 5.04 -10.30 14.73
N ILE A 152 6.38 -10.31 14.77
CA ILE A 152 7.20 -10.06 13.58
C ILE A 152 7.19 -11.25 12.60
N ASP A 153 7.01 -12.47 13.06
CA ASP A 153 6.98 -13.63 12.18
C ASP A 153 5.67 -13.70 11.41
N TRP A 154 4.56 -13.28 12.03
CA TRP A 154 3.30 -13.06 11.34
C TRP A 154 3.43 -11.98 10.22
N VAL A 155 4.10 -10.85 10.50
CA VAL A 155 4.40 -9.81 9.50
C VAL A 155 5.18 -10.41 8.33
N ARG A 156 6.26 -11.14 8.61
CA ARG A 156 7.08 -11.78 7.57
C ARG A 156 6.28 -12.75 6.70
N GLN A 157 5.40 -13.54 7.31
CA GLN A 157 4.58 -14.50 6.58
C GLN A 157 3.62 -13.82 5.60
N ILE A 158 2.94 -12.75 6.03
CA ILE A 158 2.05 -11.95 5.18
C ILE A 158 2.82 -11.40 3.99
N PHE A 159 3.90 -10.68 4.25
CA PHE A 159 4.69 -10.01 3.21
C PHE A 159 5.27 -10.99 2.20
N LYS A 160 5.86 -12.09 2.67
CA LYS A 160 6.38 -13.14 1.79
C LYS A 160 5.31 -13.76 0.90
N SER A 161 4.10 -13.93 1.41
CA SER A 161 2.98 -14.48 0.65
C SER A 161 2.47 -13.49 -0.40
N LEU A 162 2.31 -12.22 -0.03
CA LEU A 162 1.88 -11.16 -0.95
C LEU A 162 2.93 -10.88 -2.03
N GLU A 163 4.20 -10.87 -1.68
CA GLU A 163 5.31 -10.72 -2.62
C GLU A 163 5.34 -11.85 -3.65
N ARG A 164 5.14 -13.09 -3.22
CA ARG A 164 5.06 -14.24 -4.15
C ARG A 164 3.91 -14.06 -5.14
N SER A 165 2.73 -13.67 -4.68
CA SER A 165 1.57 -13.43 -5.54
C SER A 165 1.81 -12.26 -6.49
N ARG A 166 2.40 -11.16 -6.00
CA ARG A 166 2.82 -10.01 -6.82
C ARG A 166 3.78 -10.44 -7.93
N ASN A 167 4.78 -11.24 -7.60
CA ASN A 167 5.79 -11.68 -8.58
C ASN A 167 5.15 -12.54 -9.70
N VAL A 168 4.20 -13.43 -9.38
CA VAL A 168 3.45 -14.17 -10.41
C VAL A 168 2.77 -13.21 -11.38
N ILE A 169 2.05 -12.21 -10.87
CA ILE A 169 1.31 -11.23 -11.70
C ILE A 169 2.26 -10.37 -12.51
N MET A 170 3.36 -9.90 -11.92
CA MET A 170 4.34 -9.02 -12.60
C MET A 170 5.10 -9.75 -13.73
N HIS A 171 5.14 -11.08 -13.69
CA HIS A 171 5.67 -11.92 -14.77
C HIS A 171 4.58 -12.48 -15.69
N SER A 172 3.44 -11.77 -15.78
CA SER A 172 2.30 -12.13 -16.64
C SER A 172 1.65 -13.49 -16.32
N GLY A 173 1.89 -14.01 -15.10
CA GLY A 173 1.23 -15.21 -14.60
C GLY A 173 -0.18 -14.92 -14.08
N GLN A 174 -0.95 -15.99 -13.90
CA GLN A 174 -2.28 -15.94 -13.32
C GLN A 174 -2.30 -16.68 -11.99
N LEU A 175 -2.98 -16.09 -11.01
CA LEU A 175 -3.25 -16.73 -9.72
C LEU A 175 -4.53 -17.56 -9.82
N SER A 176 -4.56 -18.68 -9.12
CA SER A 176 -5.80 -19.43 -8.88
C SER A 176 -6.75 -18.62 -7.98
N MET A 177 -8.04 -18.97 -7.98
CA MET A 177 -8.99 -18.32 -7.08
C MET A 177 -8.65 -18.54 -5.61
N ASP A 178 -8.08 -19.68 -5.26
CA ASP A 178 -7.62 -19.97 -3.88
C ASP A 178 -6.46 -19.06 -3.48
N ASP A 179 -5.54 -18.74 -4.41
CA ASP A 179 -4.46 -17.79 -4.17
C ASP A 179 -4.99 -16.37 -4.03
N VAL A 180 -5.96 -15.98 -4.85
CA VAL A 180 -6.64 -14.67 -4.76
C VAL A 180 -7.35 -14.52 -3.41
N GLU A 181 -8.06 -15.55 -2.97
CA GLU A 181 -8.74 -15.55 -1.67
C GLU A 181 -7.72 -15.41 -0.52
N ARG A 182 -6.60 -16.13 -0.61
CA ARG A 182 -5.50 -16.05 0.37
C ARG A 182 -4.90 -14.66 0.46
N VAL A 183 -4.67 -13.99 -0.68
CA VAL A 183 -4.26 -12.57 -0.73
C VAL A 183 -5.28 -11.69 0.02
N GLY A 184 -6.57 -11.88 -0.26
CA GLY A 184 -7.64 -11.15 0.41
C GLY A 184 -7.68 -11.38 1.93
N VAL A 185 -7.44 -12.62 2.39
CA VAL A 185 -7.35 -12.95 3.83
C VAL A 185 -6.20 -12.17 4.49
N PHE A 186 -5.00 -12.24 3.94
CA PHE A 186 -3.83 -11.55 4.50
C PHE A 186 -4.00 -10.02 4.58
N ILE A 187 -4.58 -9.41 3.53
CA ILE A 187 -4.86 -7.98 3.55
C ILE A 187 -5.89 -7.63 4.64
N ARG A 188 -6.98 -8.40 4.76
CA ARG A 188 -7.99 -8.17 5.80
C ARG A 188 -7.45 -8.35 7.21
N ASP A 189 -6.62 -9.36 7.43
CA ASP A 189 -6.02 -9.62 8.74
C ASP A 189 -5.06 -8.49 9.13
N TRP A 190 -4.25 -8.02 8.18
CA TRP A 190 -3.42 -6.84 8.37
C TRP A 190 -4.25 -5.60 8.73
N LEU A 191 -5.29 -5.30 7.95
CA LEU A 191 -6.14 -4.13 8.19
C LEU A 191 -6.84 -4.18 9.56
N ARG A 192 -7.27 -5.37 10.00
CA ARG A 192 -7.83 -5.55 11.35
C ARG A 192 -6.79 -5.33 12.43
N GLN A 193 -5.56 -5.78 12.20
CA GLN A 193 -4.49 -5.63 13.17
C GLN A 193 -4.04 -4.18 13.35
N VAL A 194 -3.92 -3.41 12.25
CA VAL A 194 -3.42 -2.03 12.30
C VAL A 194 -4.52 -0.98 12.47
N GLY A 195 -5.75 -1.32 12.24
CA GLY A 195 -6.91 -0.40 12.30
C GLY A 195 -7.80 -0.58 13.53
N GLY A 196 -7.44 -1.49 14.48
CA GLY A 196 -8.22 -1.87 15.65
C GLY A 196 -8.31 -0.84 16.77
#